data_bf5c6881e311c736ef609b733bfa2b35
#
_entry.id   bf5c6881e311c736ef609b733bfa2b35
#
_cell.length_a   1.000
_cell.length_b   1.000
_cell.length_c   1.000
_cell.angle_alpha   90.00
_cell.angle_beta   90.00
_cell.angle_gamma   90.00
#
_symmetry.space_group_name_H-M   'P 1'
#
loop_
_entity.id
_entity.type
_entity.pdbx_description
1 polymer ?
#
loop_
_entity_poly.entity_id
_entity_poly.type
_entity_poly.pdbx_seq_one_letter_code
_entity_poly.pdbx_strand_id
1 'polypeptide(L)'
;FIARYRKDVTGNLSDAQLRILEERLIYLRELDDRRGVILAAIEAQGKLSDELREQILAADAKQTLEDLYAPYKSKRRTRAMIAKEAGLEPLADLILADRTVDPMAAAENFINAEKGVADAAAALTGARDILAERISLDPGLRETLREFMSSRGELVSKRVELGGDQPADADVQSAKFKDYFEFREALSKIPSHRVLAVLRGRREGVLAVSVELTPDEELQSPHPAESLIAKHYG
;
A
#
# COMPACT_ATOMS: atom_id res chain seq x y z
N PHE A 1 -29.85 15.31 -22.54
CA PHE A 1 -30.44 16.65 -22.77
C PHE A 1 -29.34 17.66 -23.12
N ILE A 2 -28.34 17.91 -22.27
CA ILE A 2 -27.28 18.93 -22.46
C ILE A 2 -26.53 18.75 -23.78
N ALA A 3 -26.04 17.53 -24.10
CA ALA A 3 -25.33 17.24 -25.34
C ALA A 3 -26.16 17.48 -26.61
N ARG A 4 -27.50 17.43 -26.49
CA ARG A 4 -28.41 17.56 -27.66
C ARG A 4 -28.96 18.98 -27.82
N TYR A 5 -29.31 19.63 -26.69
CA TYR A 5 -30.08 20.88 -26.71
C TYR A 5 -29.34 22.11 -26.17
N ARG A 6 -28.15 21.93 -25.60
CA ARG A 6 -27.35 23.02 -25.03
C ARG A 6 -25.91 23.01 -25.54
N LYS A 7 -25.73 22.71 -26.81
CA LYS A 7 -24.42 22.66 -27.46
C LYS A 7 -23.68 23.99 -27.45
N ASP A 8 -24.44 25.07 -27.55
CA ASP A 8 -23.96 26.43 -27.43
C ASP A 8 -23.23 26.73 -26.12
N VAL A 9 -23.74 26.19 -25.01
CA VAL A 9 -23.16 26.37 -23.66
C VAL A 9 -21.93 25.49 -23.46
N THR A 10 -21.92 24.30 -24.07
CA THR A 10 -20.84 23.30 -23.87
C THR A 10 -19.73 23.37 -24.92
N GLY A 11 -19.82 24.30 -25.89
CA GLY A 11 -18.85 24.34 -26.99
C GLY A 11 -18.87 23.09 -27.85
N ASN A 12 -20.05 22.47 -28.07
CA ASN A 12 -20.27 21.25 -28.83
C ASN A 12 -19.69 19.95 -28.25
N LEU A 13 -19.53 19.86 -26.93
CA LEU A 13 -19.12 18.60 -26.30
C LEU A 13 -20.13 17.48 -26.61
N SER A 14 -19.58 16.33 -26.97
CA SER A 14 -20.36 15.09 -27.17
C SER A 14 -20.86 14.52 -25.84
N ASP A 15 -21.84 13.61 -25.90
CA ASP A 15 -22.33 12.89 -24.71
C ASP A 15 -21.22 12.15 -23.97
N ALA A 16 -20.31 11.51 -24.71
CA ALA A 16 -19.15 10.81 -24.12
C ALA A 16 -18.20 11.77 -23.37
N GLN A 17 -17.92 12.95 -23.95
CA GLN A 17 -17.09 13.95 -23.32
C GLN A 17 -17.75 14.54 -22.08
N LEU A 18 -19.06 14.76 -22.10
CA LEU A 18 -19.81 15.24 -20.92
C LEU A 18 -19.81 14.22 -19.78
N ARG A 19 -19.90 12.92 -20.08
CA ARG A 19 -19.79 11.86 -19.07
C ARG A 19 -18.40 11.82 -18.44
N ILE A 20 -17.35 11.89 -19.26
CA ILE A 20 -15.96 11.96 -18.76
C ILE A 20 -15.76 13.19 -17.87
N LEU A 21 -16.31 14.32 -18.29
CA LEU A 21 -16.24 15.57 -17.49
C LEU A 21 -16.96 15.42 -16.15
N GLU A 22 -18.16 14.82 -16.15
CA GLU A 22 -18.94 14.57 -14.93
C GLU A 22 -18.18 13.64 -13.98
N GLU A 23 -17.68 12.51 -14.47
CA GLU A 23 -16.88 11.57 -13.67
C GLU A 23 -15.64 12.24 -13.07
N ARG A 24 -14.93 13.05 -13.89
CA ARG A 24 -13.76 13.78 -13.41
C ARG A 24 -14.10 14.85 -12.39
N LEU A 25 -15.21 15.55 -12.57
CA LEU A 25 -15.69 16.55 -11.62
C LEU A 25 -16.07 15.93 -10.28
N ILE A 26 -16.78 14.80 -10.31
CA ILE A 26 -17.12 14.03 -9.10
C ILE A 26 -15.85 13.61 -8.38
N TYR A 27 -14.90 13.01 -9.11
CA TYR A 27 -13.62 12.58 -8.56
C TYR A 27 -12.85 13.73 -7.88
N LEU A 28 -12.76 14.89 -8.53
CA LEU A 28 -12.03 16.05 -8.00
C LEU A 28 -12.71 16.64 -6.75
N ARG A 29 -14.06 16.67 -6.71
CA ARG A 29 -14.79 17.09 -5.54
C ARG A 29 -14.57 16.16 -4.35
N GLU A 30 -14.64 14.85 -4.58
CA GLU A 30 -14.36 13.87 -3.54
C GLU A 30 -12.89 13.92 -3.07
N LEU A 31 -11.94 14.23 -3.96
CA LEU A 31 -10.55 14.43 -3.60
C LEU A 31 -10.39 15.67 -2.70
N ASP A 32 -11.08 16.75 -3.02
CA ASP A 32 -11.01 18.00 -2.27
C ASP A 32 -11.68 17.89 -0.89
N ASP A 33 -12.85 17.27 -0.82
CA ASP A 33 -13.50 16.91 0.44
C ASP A 33 -12.59 16.06 1.32
N ARG A 34 -11.96 15.03 0.72
CA ARG A 34 -11.05 14.15 1.45
C ARG A 34 -9.81 14.87 1.95
N ARG A 35 -9.28 15.81 1.16
CA ARG A 35 -8.16 16.68 1.54
C ARG A 35 -8.50 17.50 2.79
N GLY A 36 -9.67 18.12 2.81
CA GLY A 36 -10.13 18.89 3.97
C GLY A 36 -10.22 18.04 5.24
N VAL A 37 -10.78 16.83 5.15
CA VAL A 37 -10.88 15.89 6.28
C VAL A 37 -9.49 15.50 6.81
N ILE A 38 -8.53 15.23 5.91
CA ILE A 38 -7.18 14.84 6.29
C ILE A 38 -6.43 15.99 6.96
N LEU A 39 -6.48 17.19 6.40
CA LEU A 39 -5.87 18.38 7.00
C LEU A 39 -6.39 18.61 8.41
N ALA A 40 -7.70 18.60 8.60
CA ALA A 40 -8.30 18.77 9.92
C ALA A 40 -7.90 17.67 10.90
N ALA A 41 -7.81 16.42 10.45
CA ALA A 41 -7.43 15.28 11.29
C ALA A 41 -5.96 15.33 11.74
N ILE A 42 -5.05 15.81 10.89
CA ILE A 42 -3.62 15.97 11.23
C ILE A 42 -3.41 17.21 12.12
N GLU A 43 -4.12 18.29 11.83
CA GLU A 43 -4.09 19.54 12.62
C GLU A 43 -4.59 19.29 14.05
N ALA A 44 -5.67 18.53 14.22
CA ALA A 44 -6.19 18.13 15.54
C ALA A 44 -5.17 17.30 16.36
N GLN A 45 -4.22 16.65 15.72
CA GLN A 45 -3.11 15.95 16.37
C GLN A 45 -1.90 16.85 16.66
N GLY A 46 -1.92 18.12 16.23
CA GLY A 46 -0.79 19.05 16.35
C GLY A 46 0.44 18.66 15.52
N LYS A 47 0.25 17.88 14.45
CA LYS A 47 1.33 17.32 13.64
C LYS A 47 1.39 17.88 12.20
N LEU A 48 0.58 18.86 11.89
CA LEU A 48 0.53 19.45 10.55
C LEU A 48 1.64 20.52 10.41
N SER A 49 2.72 20.17 9.71
CA SER A 49 3.75 21.14 9.30
C SER A 49 3.33 21.86 8.01
N ASP A 50 3.99 22.98 7.71
CA ASP A 50 3.73 23.75 6.48
C ASP A 50 4.08 22.92 5.24
N GLU A 51 5.20 22.20 5.26
CA GLU A 51 5.62 21.33 4.16
C GLU A 51 4.60 20.20 3.91
N LEU A 52 4.09 19.57 4.97
CA LEU A 52 3.08 18.53 4.84
C LEU A 52 1.75 19.10 4.32
N ARG A 53 1.38 20.28 4.76
CA ARG A 53 0.21 20.99 4.23
C ARG A 53 0.33 21.24 2.73
N GLU A 54 1.49 21.71 2.27
CA GLU A 54 1.75 21.93 0.84
C GLU A 54 1.69 20.62 0.04
N GLN A 55 2.30 19.54 0.54
CA GLN A 55 2.23 18.23 -0.10
C GLN A 55 0.79 17.71 -0.22
N ILE A 56 -0.02 17.85 0.84
CA ILE A 56 -1.44 17.45 0.83
C ILE A 56 -2.24 18.29 -0.16
N LEU A 57 -1.98 19.60 -0.24
CA LEU A 57 -2.66 20.49 -1.17
C LEU A 57 -2.27 20.22 -2.63
N ALA A 58 -1.02 19.83 -2.89
CA ALA A 58 -0.50 19.51 -4.21
C ALA A 58 -0.92 18.11 -4.70
N ALA A 59 -1.37 17.22 -3.82
CA ALA A 59 -1.75 15.86 -4.20
C ALA A 59 -2.92 15.87 -5.20
N ASP A 60 -2.72 15.29 -6.37
CA ASP A 60 -3.69 15.21 -7.48
C ASP A 60 -4.43 13.87 -7.57
N ALA A 61 -4.00 12.90 -6.76
CA ALA A 61 -4.59 11.57 -6.68
C ALA A 61 -4.99 11.20 -5.25
N LYS A 62 -6.13 10.49 -5.11
CA LYS A 62 -6.58 9.96 -3.80
C LYS A 62 -5.54 9.06 -3.16
N GLN A 63 -4.79 8.29 -3.96
CA GLN A 63 -3.78 7.38 -3.46
C GLN A 63 -2.62 8.14 -2.79
N THR A 64 -2.08 9.16 -3.45
CA THR A 64 -1.03 10.03 -2.90
C THR A 64 -1.48 10.67 -1.59
N LEU A 65 -2.73 11.15 -1.57
CA LEU A 65 -3.32 11.76 -0.38
C LEU A 65 -3.44 10.77 0.80
N GLU A 66 -3.85 9.52 0.53
CA GLU A 66 -3.93 8.47 1.54
C GLU A 66 -2.55 8.01 2.01
N ASP A 67 -1.54 8.02 1.15
CA ASP A 67 -0.16 7.70 1.51
C ASP A 67 0.44 8.76 2.45
N LEU A 68 0.20 10.04 2.18
CA LEU A 68 0.58 11.14 3.07
C LEU A 68 -0.13 11.07 4.43
N TYR A 69 -1.39 10.64 4.44
CA TYR A 69 -2.17 10.48 5.67
C TYR A 69 -1.85 9.22 6.47
N ALA A 70 -1.29 8.19 5.84
CA ALA A 70 -1.09 6.88 6.46
C ALA A 70 -0.36 6.91 7.83
N PRO A 71 0.69 7.74 8.05
CA PRO A 71 1.37 7.86 9.34
C PRO A 71 0.49 8.42 10.47
N TYR A 72 -0.54 9.20 10.12
CA TYR A 72 -1.41 9.94 11.04
C TYR A 72 -2.74 9.25 11.32
N LYS A 73 -3.06 8.17 10.58
CA LYS A 73 -4.26 7.38 10.83
C LYS A 73 -4.22 6.78 12.23
N SER A 74 -5.34 6.91 12.97
CA SER A 74 -5.51 6.18 14.23
C SER A 74 -5.37 4.67 13.96
N LYS A 75 -4.43 4.03 14.63
CA LYS A 75 -4.10 2.63 14.46
C LYS A 75 -4.44 1.84 15.73
N ARG A 76 -4.72 0.54 15.56
CA ARG A 76 -4.58 -0.41 16.66
C ARG A 76 -3.14 -0.35 17.18
N ARG A 77 -2.96 -0.57 18.49
CA ARG A 77 -1.63 -0.64 19.12
C ARG A 77 -0.74 -1.63 18.38
N THR A 78 0.27 -1.11 17.65
CA THR A 78 1.21 -1.90 16.85
C THR A 78 2.40 -2.33 17.69
N ARG A 79 3.17 -3.32 17.23
CA ARG A 79 4.45 -3.70 17.86
C ARG A 79 5.42 -2.51 17.89
N ALA A 80 5.45 -1.73 16.82
CA ALA A 80 6.27 -0.51 16.76
C ALA A 80 5.87 0.51 17.82
N MET A 81 4.57 0.70 18.09
CA MET A 81 4.12 1.59 19.19
C MET A 81 4.58 1.07 20.56
N ILE A 82 4.47 -0.23 20.79
CA ILE A 82 4.96 -0.85 22.04
C ILE A 82 6.47 -0.63 22.19
N ALA A 83 7.23 -0.82 21.12
CA ALA A 83 8.67 -0.61 21.12
C ALA A 83 9.05 0.87 21.35
N LYS A 84 8.28 1.83 20.81
CA LYS A 84 8.44 3.26 21.07
C LYS A 84 8.15 3.61 22.53
N GLU A 85 7.07 3.08 23.10
CA GLU A 85 6.73 3.24 24.52
C GLU A 85 7.84 2.64 25.44
N ALA A 86 8.49 1.56 25.00
CA ALA A 86 9.64 0.99 25.66
C ALA A 86 10.92 1.85 25.55
N GLY A 87 10.93 2.88 24.69
CA GLY A 87 12.05 3.80 24.53
C GLY A 87 13.10 3.34 23.52
N LEU A 88 12.72 2.49 22.55
CA LEU A 88 13.63 1.93 21.55
C LEU A 88 13.77 2.77 20.27
N GLU A 89 13.07 3.91 20.16
CA GLU A 89 13.15 4.79 18.99
C GLU A 89 14.58 5.34 18.74
N PRO A 90 15.34 5.78 19.79
CA PRO A 90 16.72 6.23 19.57
C PRO A 90 17.67 5.12 19.08
N LEU A 91 17.42 3.85 19.44
CA LEU A 91 18.18 2.71 18.91
C LEU A 91 17.88 2.51 17.42
N ALA A 92 16.61 2.60 17.03
CA ALA A 92 16.20 2.51 15.62
C ALA A 92 16.82 3.65 14.79
N ASP A 93 16.84 4.87 15.32
CA ASP A 93 17.45 6.04 14.66
C ASP A 93 18.96 5.88 14.52
N LEU A 94 19.65 5.39 15.55
CA LEU A 94 21.08 5.16 15.53
C LEU A 94 21.46 4.13 14.46
N ILE A 95 20.75 2.99 14.39
CA ILE A 95 21.02 1.93 13.43
C ILE A 95 20.77 2.42 11.99
N LEU A 96 19.76 3.27 11.78
CA LEU A 96 19.46 3.80 10.46
C LEU A 96 20.48 4.87 10.02
N ALA A 97 20.95 5.70 10.96
CA ALA A 97 21.85 6.82 10.66
C ALA A 97 23.30 6.39 10.45
N ASP A 98 23.75 5.37 11.16
CA ASP A 98 25.16 4.93 11.13
C ASP A 98 25.26 3.41 10.92
N ARG A 99 25.63 3.00 9.71
CA ARG A 99 25.81 1.60 9.32
C ARG A 99 27.09 0.94 9.84
N THR A 100 27.99 1.72 10.45
CA THR A 100 29.24 1.21 11.04
C THR A 100 29.04 0.75 12.48
N VAL A 101 27.93 1.11 13.11
CA VAL A 101 27.58 0.72 14.48
C VAL A 101 27.28 -0.78 14.50
N ASP A 102 27.88 -1.49 15.48
CA ASP A 102 27.45 -2.83 15.81
C ASP A 102 26.08 -2.78 16.50
N PRO A 103 25.01 -3.30 15.86
CA PRO A 103 23.66 -3.21 16.41
C PRO A 103 23.51 -3.92 17.74
N MET A 104 24.24 -5.04 17.97
CA MET A 104 24.16 -5.79 19.23
C MET A 104 24.77 -5.00 20.38
N ALA A 105 25.96 -4.43 20.18
CA ALA A 105 26.62 -3.62 21.19
C ALA A 105 25.81 -2.34 21.52
N ALA A 106 25.23 -1.70 20.50
CA ALA A 106 24.36 -0.56 20.70
C ALA A 106 23.10 -0.91 21.52
N ALA A 107 22.48 -2.06 21.23
CA ALA A 107 21.26 -2.52 21.89
C ALA A 107 21.41 -2.81 23.38
N GLU A 108 22.60 -3.15 23.85
CA GLU A 108 22.89 -3.37 25.29
C GLU A 108 22.52 -2.17 26.14
N ASN A 109 22.67 -0.95 25.62
CA ASN A 109 22.34 0.28 26.31
C ASN A 109 20.82 0.56 26.46
N PHE A 110 19.99 -0.24 25.78
CA PHE A 110 18.53 -0.09 25.75
C PHE A 110 17.79 -1.22 26.48
N ILE A 111 18.51 -2.08 27.19
CA ILE A 111 17.91 -3.13 28.02
C ILE A 111 17.17 -2.48 29.19
N ASN A 112 15.88 -2.80 29.31
CA ASN A 112 15.04 -2.31 30.40
C ASN A 112 13.92 -3.32 30.70
N ALA A 113 14.14 -4.15 31.72
CA ALA A 113 13.20 -5.19 32.10
C ALA A 113 11.83 -4.65 32.55
N GLU A 114 11.79 -3.45 33.17
CA GLU A 114 10.54 -2.82 33.61
C GLU A 114 9.65 -2.42 32.43
N LYS A 115 10.28 -2.12 31.28
CA LYS A 115 9.58 -1.79 30.03
C LYS A 115 9.42 -2.99 29.09
N GLY A 116 9.74 -4.20 29.57
CA GLY A 116 9.59 -5.43 28.79
C GLY A 116 10.72 -5.72 27.79
N VAL A 117 11.85 -5.00 27.89
CA VAL A 117 13.05 -5.22 27.08
C VAL A 117 14.06 -6.02 27.91
N ALA A 118 13.98 -7.35 27.83
CA ALA A 118 14.73 -8.26 28.70
C ALA A 118 16.23 -8.35 28.34
N ASP A 119 16.56 -8.23 27.05
CA ASP A 119 17.92 -8.38 26.52
C ASP A 119 18.15 -7.56 25.25
N ALA A 120 19.38 -7.55 24.74
CA ALA A 120 19.75 -6.85 23.50
C ALA A 120 18.99 -7.38 22.27
N ALA A 121 18.67 -8.66 22.22
CA ALA A 121 17.90 -9.24 21.11
C ALA A 121 16.45 -8.74 21.09
N ALA A 122 15.83 -8.58 22.27
CA ALA A 122 14.52 -7.97 22.42
C ALA A 122 14.56 -6.48 22.01
N ALA A 123 15.60 -5.74 22.40
CA ALA A 123 15.80 -4.34 22.00
C ALA A 123 15.92 -4.21 20.47
N LEU A 124 16.71 -5.06 19.81
CA LEU A 124 16.84 -5.09 18.35
C LEU A 124 15.54 -5.48 17.65
N THR A 125 14.78 -6.40 18.22
CA THR A 125 13.46 -6.77 17.67
C THR A 125 12.51 -5.59 17.69
N GLY A 126 12.48 -4.84 18.79
CA GLY A 126 11.67 -3.62 18.88
C GLY A 126 12.14 -2.51 17.93
N ALA A 127 13.44 -2.28 17.81
CA ALA A 127 14.01 -1.32 16.86
C ALA A 127 13.66 -1.70 15.43
N ARG A 128 13.74 -2.99 15.06
CA ARG A 128 13.32 -3.51 13.76
C ARG A 128 11.84 -3.28 13.50
N ASP A 129 10.97 -3.50 14.48
CA ASP A 129 9.54 -3.27 14.33
C ASP A 129 9.23 -1.77 14.10
N ILE A 130 9.97 -0.85 14.76
CA ILE A 130 9.89 0.60 14.51
C ILE A 130 10.32 0.94 13.08
N LEU A 131 11.48 0.43 12.64
CA LEU A 131 11.98 0.68 11.28
C LEU A 131 11.05 0.10 10.22
N ALA A 132 10.56 -1.12 10.41
CA ALA A 132 9.60 -1.75 9.49
C ALA A 132 8.31 -0.93 9.36
N GLU A 133 7.78 -0.40 10.47
CA GLU A 133 6.60 0.49 10.42
C GLU A 133 6.94 1.80 9.68
N ARG A 134 8.07 2.44 9.98
CA ARG A 134 8.51 3.69 9.34
C ARG A 134 8.67 3.51 7.83
N ILE A 135 9.39 2.47 7.40
CA ILE A 135 9.58 2.10 6.00
C ILE A 135 8.24 1.84 5.31
N SER A 136 7.34 1.09 5.95
CA SER A 136 6.03 0.77 5.36
C SER A 136 5.10 1.97 5.22
N LEU A 137 5.36 3.06 5.92
CA LEU A 137 4.56 4.29 5.92
C LEU A 137 5.19 5.42 5.10
N ASP A 138 6.41 5.23 4.59
CA ASP A 138 7.08 6.23 3.76
C ASP A 138 6.33 6.41 2.43
N PRO A 139 5.79 7.62 2.14
CA PRO A 139 4.99 7.84 0.95
C PRO A 139 5.80 7.72 -0.35
N GLY A 140 7.04 8.22 -0.36
CA GLY A 140 7.92 8.18 -1.53
C GLY A 140 8.34 6.75 -1.89
N LEU A 141 8.69 5.96 -0.86
CA LEU A 141 9.00 4.54 -1.06
C LEU A 141 7.77 3.75 -1.53
N ARG A 142 6.59 4.02 -0.98
CA ARG A 142 5.33 3.36 -1.40
C ARG A 142 5.01 3.67 -2.87
N GLU A 143 5.23 4.89 -3.31
CA GLU A 143 5.07 5.26 -4.71
C GLU A 143 6.06 4.51 -5.61
N THR A 144 7.35 4.54 -5.27
CA THR A 144 8.41 3.82 -5.99
C THR A 144 8.12 2.32 -6.10
N LEU A 145 7.73 1.67 -4.99
CA LEU A 145 7.38 0.25 -5.00
C LEU A 145 6.12 -0.04 -5.82
N ARG A 146 5.14 0.86 -5.79
CA ARG A 146 3.92 0.72 -6.62
C ARG A 146 4.23 0.81 -8.10
N GLU A 147 5.05 1.77 -8.51
CA GLU A 147 5.50 1.93 -9.89
C GLU A 147 6.31 0.71 -10.35
N PHE A 148 7.22 0.25 -9.51
CA PHE A 148 8.01 -0.97 -9.75
C PHE A 148 7.09 -2.18 -9.97
N MET A 149 6.16 -2.45 -9.03
CA MET A 149 5.22 -3.57 -9.15
C MET A 149 4.25 -3.39 -10.33
N SER A 150 3.82 -2.18 -10.65
CA SER A 150 2.96 -1.91 -11.81
C SER A 150 3.66 -2.21 -13.14
N SER A 151 4.96 -1.94 -13.22
CA SER A 151 5.74 -2.15 -14.44
C SER A 151 6.25 -3.59 -14.62
N ARG A 152 6.62 -4.27 -13.55
CA ARG A 152 7.25 -5.60 -13.55
C ARG A 152 6.39 -6.70 -12.96
N GLY A 153 5.40 -6.36 -12.14
CA GLY A 153 4.54 -7.32 -11.47
C GLY A 153 3.64 -8.08 -12.43
N GLU A 154 3.28 -9.27 -12.04
CA GLU A 154 2.34 -10.17 -12.71
C GLU A 154 1.12 -10.39 -11.84
N LEU A 155 -0.06 -10.34 -12.44
CA LEU A 155 -1.28 -10.79 -11.77
C LEU A 155 -1.28 -12.31 -11.74
N VAL A 156 -1.30 -12.86 -10.54
CA VAL A 156 -1.32 -14.31 -10.32
C VAL A 156 -2.64 -14.68 -9.69
N SER A 157 -3.27 -15.75 -10.20
CA SER A 157 -4.43 -16.32 -9.54
C SER A 157 -4.34 -17.83 -9.46
N LYS A 158 -4.81 -18.37 -8.32
CA LYS A 158 -4.85 -19.81 -8.03
C LYS A 158 -6.23 -20.16 -7.50
N ARG A 159 -6.66 -21.41 -7.73
CA ARG A 159 -7.89 -21.92 -7.10
C ARG A 159 -7.72 -21.90 -5.57
N VAL A 160 -8.74 -21.42 -4.87
CA VAL A 160 -8.79 -21.56 -3.41
C VAL A 160 -9.09 -23.01 -3.08
N GLU A 161 -8.17 -23.68 -2.38
CA GLU A 161 -8.42 -25.01 -1.82
C GLU A 161 -9.28 -24.86 -0.56
N LEU A 162 -10.56 -25.12 -0.70
CA LEU A 162 -11.50 -25.19 0.43
C LEU A 162 -11.35 -26.59 1.05
N GLY A 163 -10.76 -26.68 2.22
CA GLY A 163 -10.70 -27.92 2.98
C GLY A 163 -12.09 -28.34 3.49
N GLY A 164 -12.52 -29.56 3.19
CA GLY A 164 -13.76 -30.17 3.66
C GLY A 164 -14.71 -30.59 2.55
N ASP A 165 -15.79 -31.31 2.90
CA ASP A 165 -16.86 -31.73 2.00
C ASP A 165 -17.51 -30.52 1.33
N GLN A 166 -17.24 -30.34 0.05
CA GLN A 166 -17.82 -29.25 -0.74
C GLN A 166 -19.23 -29.67 -1.22
N PRO A 167 -20.21 -28.75 -1.20
CA PRO A 167 -21.47 -28.98 -1.87
C PRO A 167 -21.25 -29.16 -3.36
N ALA A 168 -21.95 -30.11 -3.99
CA ALA A 168 -21.83 -30.43 -5.43
C ALA A 168 -21.98 -29.20 -6.36
N ASP A 169 -22.68 -28.16 -5.92
CA ASP A 169 -22.87 -26.90 -6.65
C ASP A 169 -21.62 -26.00 -6.68
N ALA A 170 -20.66 -26.20 -5.75
CA ALA A 170 -19.44 -25.40 -5.71
C ALA A 170 -18.54 -25.68 -6.93
N ASP A 171 -18.51 -26.89 -7.43
CA ASP A 171 -17.76 -27.25 -8.65
C ASP A 171 -18.36 -26.65 -9.91
N VAL A 172 -19.68 -26.53 -10.01
CA VAL A 172 -20.33 -25.89 -11.16
C VAL A 172 -20.09 -24.37 -11.17
N GLN A 173 -20.14 -23.74 -10.00
CA GLN A 173 -19.84 -22.30 -9.89
C GLN A 173 -18.36 -21.97 -10.12
N SER A 174 -17.45 -22.86 -9.73
CA SER A 174 -16.02 -22.69 -9.91
C SER A 174 -15.60 -22.93 -11.38
N ALA A 175 -16.33 -23.78 -12.13
CA ALA A 175 -16.00 -24.14 -13.50
C ALA A 175 -15.86 -22.93 -14.45
N LYS A 176 -16.61 -21.84 -14.23
CA LYS A 176 -16.51 -20.59 -15.02
C LYS A 176 -15.17 -19.84 -14.86
N PHE A 177 -14.41 -20.18 -13.81
CA PHE A 177 -13.07 -19.58 -13.55
C PHE A 177 -11.93 -20.56 -13.82
N LYS A 178 -12.19 -21.69 -14.45
CA LYS A 178 -11.19 -22.75 -14.69
C LYS A 178 -9.92 -22.25 -15.37
N ASP A 179 -10.05 -21.32 -16.33
CA ASP A 179 -8.92 -20.74 -17.06
C ASP A 179 -8.03 -19.86 -16.18
N TYR A 180 -8.47 -19.55 -14.96
CA TYR A 180 -7.76 -18.70 -13.99
C TYR A 180 -7.30 -19.47 -12.76
N PHE A 181 -7.38 -20.80 -12.72
CA PHE A 181 -6.94 -21.62 -11.57
C PHE A 181 -5.42 -21.66 -11.41
N GLU A 182 -4.71 -21.52 -12.52
CA GLU A 182 -3.24 -21.40 -12.56
C GLU A 182 -2.91 -20.32 -13.61
N PHE A 183 -3.23 -19.09 -13.27
CA PHE A 183 -3.10 -17.98 -14.19
C PHE A 183 -2.02 -17.01 -13.74
N ARG A 184 -1.21 -16.55 -14.70
CA ARG A 184 -0.16 -15.56 -14.47
C ARG A 184 -0.01 -14.72 -15.75
N GLU A 185 -0.10 -13.39 -15.62
CA GLU A 185 0.07 -12.46 -16.72
C GLU A 185 0.59 -11.10 -16.21
N ALA A 186 1.52 -10.49 -16.98
CA ALA A 186 2.13 -9.20 -16.62
C ALA A 186 1.08 -8.08 -16.52
N LEU A 187 1.11 -7.31 -15.43
CA LEU A 187 0.18 -6.19 -15.20
C LEU A 187 0.17 -5.17 -16.34
N SER A 188 1.33 -4.93 -16.94
CA SER A 188 1.50 -3.98 -18.05
C SER A 188 0.86 -4.43 -19.37
N LYS A 189 0.51 -5.72 -19.50
CA LYS A 189 0.01 -6.32 -20.75
C LYS A 189 -1.39 -6.91 -20.62
N ILE A 190 -1.84 -7.22 -19.40
CA ILE A 190 -3.10 -7.91 -19.17
C ILE A 190 -4.31 -7.09 -19.66
N PRO A 191 -5.21 -7.65 -20.48
CA PRO A 191 -6.44 -6.97 -20.89
C PRO A 191 -7.40 -6.77 -19.70
N SER A 192 -8.09 -5.64 -19.67
CA SER A 192 -9.02 -5.28 -18.59
C SER A 192 -10.11 -6.32 -18.33
N HIS A 193 -10.63 -6.98 -19.37
CA HIS A 193 -11.64 -8.02 -19.20
C HIS A 193 -11.14 -9.24 -18.42
N ARG A 194 -9.85 -9.62 -18.56
CA ARG A 194 -9.23 -10.69 -17.75
C ARG A 194 -9.05 -10.27 -16.30
N VAL A 195 -8.58 -9.04 -16.07
CA VAL A 195 -8.50 -8.48 -14.71
C VAL A 195 -9.85 -8.54 -14.02
N LEU A 196 -10.92 -8.10 -14.71
CA LEU A 196 -12.28 -8.13 -14.17
C LEU A 196 -12.74 -9.56 -13.85
N ALA A 197 -12.43 -10.52 -14.72
CA ALA A 197 -12.78 -11.94 -14.50
C ALA A 197 -12.06 -12.50 -13.26
N VAL A 198 -10.75 -12.26 -13.11
CA VAL A 198 -9.95 -12.68 -11.97
C VAL A 198 -10.46 -12.04 -10.67
N LEU A 199 -10.70 -10.72 -10.67
CA LEU A 199 -11.23 -10.00 -9.50
C LEU A 199 -12.65 -10.47 -9.13
N ARG A 200 -13.46 -10.85 -10.10
CA ARG A 200 -14.75 -11.45 -9.86
C ARG A 200 -14.61 -12.81 -9.20
N GLY A 201 -13.71 -13.68 -9.69
CA GLY A 201 -13.41 -14.98 -9.07
C GLY A 201 -12.91 -14.85 -7.62
N ARG A 202 -12.08 -13.83 -7.34
CA ARG A 202 -11.68 -13.48 -5.97
C ARG A 202 -12.86 -13.08 -5.10
N ARG A 203 -13.74 -12.21 -5.59
CA ARG A 203 -14.93 -11.76 -4.86
C ARG A 203 -15.90 -12.90 -4.57
N GLU A 204 -16.00 -13.88 -5.47
CA GLU A 204 -16.82 -15.07 -5.31
C GLU A 204 -16.13 -16.15 -4.44
N GLY A 205 -14.92 -15.90 -3.93
CA GLY A 205 -14.18 -16.82 -3.06
C GLY A 205 -13.57 -18.04 -3.76
N VAL A 206 -13.59 -18.06 -5.09
CA VAL A 206 -13.07 -19.16 -5.92
C VAL A 206 -11.59 -19.04 -6.20
N LEU A 207 -11.09 -17.81 -6.34
CA LEU A 207 -9.69 -17.51 -6.68
C LEU A 207 -8.99 -16.77 -5.53
N ALA A 208 -7.80 -17.24 -5.17
CA ALA A 208 -6.79 -16.46 -4.46
C ALA A 208 -6.01 -15.65 -5.48
N VAL A 209 -5.87 -14.34 -5.26
CA VAL A 209 -5.25 -13.41 -6.21
C VAL A 209 -4.14 -12.63 -5.51
N SER A 210 -2.97 -12.63 -6.11
CA SER A 210 -1.78 -11.88 -5.69
C SER A 210 -1.18 -11.10 -6.86
N VAL A 211 -0.29 -10.18 -6.54
CA VAL A 211 0.65 -9.57 -7.49
C VAL A 211 2.03 -10.02 -7.04
N GLU A 212 2.75 -10.65 -7.93
CA GLU A 212 4.06 -11.24 -7.69
C GLU A 212 5.04 -10.76 -8.77
N LEU A 213 6.33 -10.85 -8.52
CA LEU A 213 7.33 -10.74 -9.57
C LEU A 213 7.42 -12.06 -10.34
N THR A 214 8.23 -12.09 -11.40
CA THR A 214 8.53 -13.36 -12.09
C THR A 214 9.17 -14.35 -11.12
N PRO A 215 9.01 -15.68 -11.29
CA PRO A 215 9.60 -16.66 -10.39
C PRO A 215 11.11 -16.50 -10.21
N ASP A 216 11.83 -16.13 -11.26
CA ASP A 216 13.27 -15.89 -11.21
C ASP A 216 13.63 -14.65 -10.37
N GLU A 217 12.79 -13.62 -10.39
CA GLU A 217 12.97 -12.41 -9.59
C GLU A 217 12.59 -12.60 -8.12
N GLU A 218 11.56 -13.39 -7.84
CA GLU A 218 11.16 -13.75 -6.47
C GLU A 218 12.27 -14.57 -5.74
N LEU A 219 13.08 -15.33 -6.49
CA LEU A 219 14.18 -16.13 -5.96
C LEU A 219 15.49 -15.35 -5.84
N GLN A 220 15.56 -14.11 -6.31
CA GLN A 220 16.78 -13.29 -6.20
C GLN A 220 17.10 -12.94 -4.74
N SER A 221 18.39 -12.93 -4.42
CA SER A 221 18.88 -12.47 -3.10
C SER A 221 20.01 -11.46 -3.30
N PRO A 222 19.86 -10.21 -2.87
CA PRO A 222 18.64 -9.65 -2.24
C PRO A 222 17.45 -9.57 -3.20
N HIS A 223 16.25 -9.66 -2.66
CA HIS A 223 15.02 -9.50 -3.44
C HIS A 223 14.98 -8.10 -4.10
N PRO A 224 14.48 -7.95 -5.36
CA PRO A 224 14.49 -6.67 -6.05
C PRO A 224 13.81 -5.53 -5.29
N ALA A 225 12.72 -5.81 -4.56
CA ALA A 225 12.06 -4.84 -3.69
C ALA A 225 12.94 -4.43 -2.49
N GLU A 226 13.70 -5.37 -1.89
CA GLU A 226 14.66 -5.07 -0.82
C GLU A 226 15.77 -4.15 -1.32
N SER A 227 16.26 -4.38 -2.53
CA SER A 227 17.25 -3.52 -3.17
C SER A 227 16.75 -2.09 -3.39
N LEU A 228 15.46 -1.92 -3.74
CA LEU A 228 14.83 -0.61 -3.85
C LEU A 228 14.71 0.08 -2.48
N ILE A 229 14.29 -0.64 -1.45
CA ILE A 229 14.21 -0.13 -0.08
C ILE A 229 15.60 0.30 0.41
N ALA A 230 16.61 -0.54 0.21
CA ALA A 230 17.98 -0.25 0.60
C ALA A 230 18.53 1.00 -0.11
N LYS A 231 18.22 1.17 -1.41
CA LYS A 231 18.61 2.36 -2.18
C LYS A 231 17.91 3.64 -1.71
N HIS A 232 16.66 3.53 -1.25
CA HIS A 232 15.89 4.69 -0.79
C HIS A 232 16.44 5.28 0.52
N TYR A 233 16.98 4.42 1.38
CA TYR A 233 17.58 4.83 2.66
C TYR A 233 19.12 4.97 2.62
N GLY A 234 19.73 4.94 1.44
CA GLY A 234 21.17 5.15 1.22
C GLY A 234 21.97 3.86 1.35
#